data_b4622cc1b87e0ce6cdae2466b289db6e
#
_entry.id   b4622cc1b87e0ce6cdae2466b289db6e
#
_cell.length_a   1.000
_cell.length_b   1.000
_cell.length_c   1.000
_cell.angle_alpha   90.00
_cell.angle_beta   90.00
_cell.angle_gamma   90.00
#
_symmetry.space_group_name_H-M   'P 1'
#
loop_
_entity.id
_entity.type
_entity.pdbx_description
1 polymer ?
#
loop_
_entity_poly.entity_id
_entity_poly.type
_entity_poly.pdbx_seq_one_letter_code
_entity_poly.pdbx_strand_id
1 'polypeptide(L)'
;MLLLLLFFNISVKERGTKCPFVRLFDMKKKERMKIYTLLLGVLFVSPIQAQTMHDWENHHVLQINREPARAAFTPFSVQKGDGSISLDGTWKFRWTPVPNERVMNFYQTNFNDKDWTDFPVPANWEVNGYGTPIYVSAGYPFKIDPPRVMGEPKTDYTTYKERNPVGQYRRTFVLPAGWEANGQTFLRFEGVMSAFYVWINGKRVGYSQGSMEPSEFNVTKYLKSGENQISLEVYRYSDGSYLEDQDFWRFGGIHRSIHLIHTPDIHVRDYAVRTLPASAGDYEDFILQIDPQFSVYRGMTGKGYVLQGVLK
;
A
#
# COMPACT_ATOMS: atom_id res chain seq x y z
N MET A 1 28.63 -1.35 33.34
CA MET A 1 28.29 -0.37 32.25
C MET A 1 29.23 -0.66 31.10
N LEU A 2 28.82 -1.55 30.20
CA LEU A 2 29.63 -1.99 29.04
C LEU A 2 29.16 -1.20 27.83
N LEU A 3 29.98 -0.26 27.35
CA LEU A 3 29.73 0.53 26.14
C LEU A 3 30.19 -0.34 24.95
N LEU A 4 29.26 -0.96 24.23
CA LEU A 4 29.58 -1.75 23.04
C LEU A 4 29.56 -0.82 21.83
N LEU A 5 30.73 -0.35 21.40
CA LEU A 5 30.95 0.36 20.15
C LEU A 5 31.09 -0.67 19.03
N LEU A 6 30.05 -0.86 18.24
CA LEU A 6 30.10 -1.71 17.04
C LEU A 6 30.47 -0.87 15.83
N PHE A 7 31.68 -1.06 15.28
CA PHE A 7 32.11 -0.50 14.02
C PHE A 7 31.73 -1.45 12.87
N PHE A 8 30.91 -1.01 11.96
CA PHE A 8 30.64 -1.75 10.74
C PHE A 8 31.36 -1.12 9.54
N ASN A 9 32.27 -1.88 8.93
CA ASN A 9 32.81 -1.56 7.61
C ASN A 9 31.97 -2.24 6.53
N ILE A 10 31.18 -1.49 5.78
CA ILE A 10 30.44 -2.00 4.62
C ILE A 10 31.29 -1.72 3.38
N SER A 11 31.88 -2.79 2.80
CA SER A 11 32.54 -2.75 1.50
C SER A 11 31.53 -3.17 0.42
N VAL A 12 31.12 -2.25 -0.44
CA VAL A 12 30.35 -2.56 -1.63
C VAL A 12 31.33 -2.87 -2.76
N LYS A 13 31.41 -4.15 -3.17
CA LYS A 13 32.22 -4.58 -4.31
C LYS A 13 31.30 -4.74 -5.52
N GLU A 14 31.48 -3.86 -6.52
CA GLU A 14 30.84 -4.03 -7.81
C GLU A 14 31.35 -5.29 -8.51
N ARG A 15 30.46 -6.23 -8.83
CA ARG A 15 30.73 -7.32 -9.75
C ARG A 15 30.15 -6.99 -11.12
N GLY A 16 31.02 -6.63 -12.05
CA GLY A 16 30.66 -6.58 -13.46
C GLY A 16 30.37 -7.98 -14.00
N THR A 17 29.15 -8.22 -14.44
CA THR A 17 28.80 -9.39 -15.25
C THR A 17 28.67 -8.97 -16.70
N LYS A 18 29.60 -9.49 -17.53
CA LYS A 18 29.52 -9.42 -18.99
C LYS A 18 28.42 -10.34 -19.48
N CYS A 19 27.51 -9.80 -20.26
CA CYS A 19 26.47 -10.53 -20.96
C CYS A 19 27.06 -11.24 -22.20
N PRO A 20 26.72 -12.49 -22.51
CA PRO A 20 27.22 -13.17 -23.70
C PRO A 20 26.38 -12.84 -24.94
N PHE A 21 27.10 -12.65 -26.03
CA PHE A 21 26.77 -12.52 -27.44
C PHE A 21 25.45 -13.13 -27.92
N VAL A 22 24.67 -12.30 -28.60
CA VAL A 22 23.64 -12.75 -29.57
C VAL A 22 24.28 -12.76 -30.95
N ARG A 23 24.33 -13.94 -31.60
CA ARG A 23 24.73 -14.08 -33.01
C ARG A 23 23.60 -13.60 -33.91
N LEU A 24 23.86 -12.61 -34.75
CA LEU A 24 23.06 -12.28 -35.92
C LEU A 24 23.23 -13.35 -37.00
N PHE A 25 22.14 -13.96 -37.43
CA PHE A 25 22.09 -14.73 -38.66
C PHE A 25 21.83 -13.81 -39.84
N ASP A 26 22.83 -13.77 -40.76
CA ASP A 26 22.75 -13.13 -42.06
C ASP A 26 22.10 -14.12 -43.05
N MET A 27 20.95 -13.77 -43.61
CA MET A 27 20.37 -14.51 -44.71
C MET A 27 20.14 -13.59 -45.91
N LYS A 28 21.12 -13.59 -46.84
CA LYS A 28 20.90 -13.21 -48.23
C LYS A 28 20.36 -14.41 -49.01
N LYS A 29 19.18 -14.30 -49.60
CA LYS A 29 18.90 -14.85 -50.90
C LYS A 29 17.61 -14.31 -51.49
N LYS A 30 17.70 -13.68 -52.67
CA LYS A 30 16.63 -13.32 -53.57
C LYS A 30 16.00 -14.58 -54.13
N GLU A 31 14.67 -14.74 -54.02
CA GLU A 31 13.88 -15.53 -54.97
C GLU A 31 12.60 -14.81 -55.33
N ARG A 32 12.29 -14.89 -56.64
CA ARG A 32 11.21 -14.23 -57.34
C ARG A 32 9.86 -14.76 -56.88
N MET A 33 8.97 -13.87 -56.45
CA MET A 33 7.64 -14.22 -55.98
C MET A 33 6.67 -14.18 -57.16
N LYS A 34 6.04 -15.31 -57.40
CA LYS A 34 4.86 -15.43 -58.31
C LYS A 34 3.65 -14.89 -57.54
N ILE A 35 2.96 -13.92 -58.19
CA ILE A 35 1.73 -13.34 -57.67
C ILE A 35 0.61 -14.39 -57.77
N TYR A 36 0.11 -14.83 -56.63
CA TYR A 36 -1.17 -15.51 -56.52
C TYR A 36 -2.13 -14.53 -55.84
N THR A 37 -3.18 -14.18 -56.62
CA THR A 37 -4.32 -13.42 -56.12
C THR A 37 -5.03 -14.24 -55.07
N LEU A 38 -4.87 -13.89 -53.79
CA LEU A 38 -5.61 -14.51 -52.70
C LEU A 38 -6.79 -13.61 -52.35
N LEU A 39 -8.00 -14.16 -52.46
CA LEU A 39 -9.23 -13.52 -51.99
C LEU A 39 -9.04 -13.09 -50.52
N LEU A 40 -9.11 -11.77 -50.26
CA LEU A 40 -9.20 -11.21 -48.93
C LEU A 40 -10.58 -11.53 -48.33
N GLY A 41 -10.68 -12.63 -47.62
CA GLY A 41 -11.73 -12.80 -46.63
C GLY A 41 -11.47 -11.78 -45.51
N VAL A 42 -12.29 -10.73 -45.44
CA VAL A 42 -12.31 -9.79 -44.32
C VAL A 42 -12.81 -10.57 -43.08
N LEU A 43 -11.89 -11.16 -42.34
CA LEU A 43 -12.17 -11.59 -41.00
C LEU A 43 -12.37 -10.30 -40.18
N PHE A 44 -13.62 -10.00 -39.85
CA PHE A 44 -13.96 -9.10 -38.76
C PHE A 44 -13.41 -9.70 -37.47
N VAL A 45 -12.18 -9.41 -37.18
CA VAL A 45 -11.66 -9.57 -35.81
C VAL A 45 -12.34 -8.47 -35.02
N SER A 46 -13.47 -8.78 -34.40
CA SER A 46 -14.02 -7.94 -33.34
C SER A 46 -12.88 -7.72 -32.36
N PRO A 47 -12.53 -6.46 -32.00
CA PRO A 47 -11.57 -6.25 -30.95
C PRO A 47 -12.15 -6.95 -29.72
N ILE A 48 -11.52 -8.04 -29.29
CA ILE A 48 -11.73 -8.55 -27.95
C ILE A 48 -11.24 -7.38 -27.08
N GLN A 49 -12.19 -6.57 -26.60
CA GLN A 49 -11.91 -5.60 -25.56
C GLN A 49 -11.44 -6.45 -24.39
N ALA A 50 -10.14 -6.54 -24.20
CA ALA A 50 -9.57 -7.07 -22.99
C ALA A 50 -10.19 -6.24 -21.87
N GLN A 51 -11.11 -6.84 -21.15
CA GLN A 51 -11.75 -6.20 -20.00
C GLN A 51 -10.60 -5.88 -19.05
N THR A 52 -10.26 -4.59 -18.91
CA THR A 52 -9.18 -4.17 -18.01
C THR A 52 -9.61 -4.61 -16.63
N MET A 53 -8.91 -5.59 -16.09
CA MET A 53 -9.14 -6.04 -14.72
C MET A 53 -8.91 -4.86 -13.78
N HIS A 54 -9.82 -4.67 -12.84
CA HIS A 54 -9.62 -3.71 -11.77
C HIS A 54 -8.49 -4.18 -10.85
N ASP A 55 -7.71 -3.27 -10.28
CA ASP A 55 -6.61 -3.64 -9.38
C ASP A 55 -7.11 -4.52 -8.21
N TRP A 56 -8.32 -4.27 -7.70
CA TRP A 56 -8.92 -5.08 -6.60
C TRP A 56 -9.47 -6.45 -7.02
N GLU A 57 -9.37 -6.82 -8.28
CA GLU A 57 -9.70 -8.14 -8.83
C GLU A 57 -8.53 -8.69 -9.65
N ASN A 58 -7.29 -8.25 -9.34
CA ASN A 58 -6.10 -8.58 -10.11
C ASN A 58 -4.96 -9.03 -9.18
N HIS A 59 -4.82 -10.32 -9.01
CA HIS A 59 -3.81 -10.94 -8.17
C HIS A 59 -2.34 -10.62 -8.54
N HIS A 60 -2.10 -9.95 -9.67
CA HIS A 60 -0.78 -9.41 -10.03
C HIS A 60 -0.53 -8.02 -9.47
N VAL A 61 -1.56 -7.35 -8.91
CA VAL A 61 -1.48 -5.97 -8.41
C VAL A 61 -1.87 -5.94 -6.92
N LEU A 62 -0.98 -6.38 -6.07
CA LEU A 62 -1.20 -6.37 -4.62
C LEU A 62 -0.97 -4.99 -4.01
N GLN A 63 -0.15 -4.18 -4.67
CA GLN A 63 0.24 -2.85 -4.22
C GLN A 63 0.78 -1.98 -5.35
N ILE A 64 0.63 -0.66 -5.21
CA ILE A 64 1.26 0.34 -6.08
C ILE A 64 1.90 1.40 -5.19
N ASN A 65 3.22 1.61 -5.32
CA ASN A 65 4.00 2.58 -4.54
C ASN A 65 3.92 2.41 -3.00
N ARG A 66 3.49 1.26 -2.49
CA ARG A 66 3.56 0.95 -1.07
C ARG A 66 5.02 0.65 -0.71
N GLU A 67 5.47 1.20 0.39
CA GLU A 67 6.78 0.87 0.96
C GLU A 67 6.83 -0.59 1.41
N PRO A 68 8.01 -1.24 1.37
CA PRO A 68 8.17 -2.59 1.93
C PRO A 68 7.73 -2.65 3.39
N ALA A 69 7.15 -3.78 3.80
CA ALA A 69 6.80 -4.01 5.20
C ALA A 69 8.04 -3.90 6.10
N ARG A 70 7.84 -3.43 7.32
CA ARG A 70 8.90 -3.27 8.32
C ARG A 70 8.41 -3.61 9.71
N ALA A 71 9.34 -3.81 10.63
CA ALA A 71 9.02 -3.94 12.05
C ALA A 71 8.21 -2.73 12.56
N ALA A 72 7.24 -3.01 13.42
CA ALA A 72 6.44 -1.96 14.06
C ALA A 72 7.27 -1.31 15.18
N PHE A 73 7.90 -0.19 14.88
CA PHE A 73 8.57 0.65 15.88
C PHE A 73 8.34 2.12 15.57
N THR A 74 8.41 2.93 16.59
CA THR A 74 8.31 4.39 16.48
C THR A 74 9.71 4.95 16.28
N PRO A 75 10.02 5.62 15.16
CA PRO A 75 11.32 6.28 14.97
C PRO A 75 11.63 7.26 16.11
N PHE A 76 12.90 7.43 16.43
CA PHE A 76 13.35 8.18 17.62
C PHE A 76 12.86 9.63 17.67
N SER A 77 12.72 10.29 16.52
CA SER A 77 12.17 11.63 16.37
C SER A 77 10.70 11.72 16.79
N VAL A 78 9.95 10.66 16.61
CA VAL A 78 8.52 10.58 16.93
C VAL A 78 8.28 10.45 18.43
N GLN A 79 9.21 9.83 19.17
CA GLN A 79 9.10 9.70 20.63
C GLN A 79 9.08 11.06 21.37
N LYS A 80 9.58 12.11 20.73
CA LYS A 80 9.51 13.49 21.24
C LYS A 80 8.24 14.23 20.84
N GLY A 81 7.32 13.59 20.12
CA GLY A 81 6.08 14.21 19.61
C GLY A 81 6.27 15.07 18.35
N ASP A 82 7.50 15.21 17.85
CA ASP A 82 7.82 16.14 16.77
C ASP A 82 7.74 15.53 15.37
N GLY A 83 7.66 14.20 15.27
CA GLY A 83 7.76 13.47 13.99
C GLY A 83 6.51 12.70 13.59
N SER A 84 5.36 12.90 14.24
CA SER A 84 4.11 12.24 13.84
C SER A 84 2.90 13.11 14.12
N ILE A 85 1.94 13.09 13.18
CA ILE A 85 0.61 13.65 13.38
C ILE A 85 -0.44 12.59 13.05
N SER A 86 -1.51 12.52 13.85
CA SER A 86 -2.66 11.68 13.55
C SER A 86 -3.58 12.36 12.54
N LEU A 87 -4.08 11.57 11.60
CA LEU A 87 -5.16 11.95 10.70
C LEU A 87 -6.50 11.32 11.13
N ASP A 88 -6.59 10.79 12.33
CA ASP A 88 -7.84 10.32 12.92
C ASP A 88 -8.80 11.48 13.20
N GLY A 89 -10.08 11.18 13.26
CA GLY A 89 -11.13 12.17 13.53
C GLY A 89 -12.20 12.18 12.44
N THR A 90 -12.80 13.36 12.20
CA THR A 90 -13.92 13.49 11.26
C THR A 90 -13.43 13.68 9.84
N TRP A 91 -13.99 12.89 8.91
CA TRP A 91 -13.74 12.95 7.48
C TRP A 91 -15.05 13.19 6.73
N LYS A 92 -15.02 13.83 5.58
CA LYS A 92 -16.11 13.81 4.61
C LYS A 92 -16.15 12.42 3.97
N PHE A 93 -17.35 11.84 3.90
CA PHE A 93 -17.56 10.46 3.53
C PHE A 93 -18.75 10.28 2.61
N ARG A 94 -18.59 9.40 1.63
CA ARG A 94 -19.65 8.91 0.75
C ARG A 94 -19.52 7.42 0.59
N TRP A 95 -20.60 6.71 0.89
CA TRP A 95 -20.70 5.27 0.68
C TRP A 95 -21.55 4.97 -0.56
N THR A 96 -21.18 3.92 -1.31
CA THR A 96 -21.97 3.39 -2.43
C THR A 96 -22.01 1.86 -2.36
N PRO A 97 -23.16 1.25 -2.73
CA PRO A 97 -23.33 -0.20 -2.63
C PRO A 97 -22.52 -1.00 -3.65
N VAL A 98 -22.14 -0.35 -4.75
CA VAL A 98 -21.39 -0.96 -5.86
C VAL A 98 -20.35 0.01 -6.43
N PRO A 99 -19.23 -0.48 -6.96
CA PRO A 99 -18.17 0.38 -7.49
C PRO A 99 -18.60 1.30 -8.63
N ASN A 100 -19.58 0.89 -9.43
CA ASN A 100 -20.04 1.70 -10.58
C ASN A 100 -20.78 2.98 -10.19
N GLU A 101 -21.24 3.11 -8.95
CA GLU A 101 -21.93 4.28 -8.42
C GLU A 101 -21.00 5.30 -7.73
N ARG A 102 -19.72 4.96 -7.63
CA ARG A 102 -18.73 5.85 -7.01
C ARG A 102 -18.50 7.12 -7.81
N VAL A 103 -18.12 8.19 -7.14
CA VAL A 103 -17.79 9.47 -7.77
C VAL A 103 -16.38 9.44 -8.33
N MET A 104 -16.22 9.47 -9.65
CA MET A 104 -14.92 9.28 -10.31
C MET A 104 -13.91 10.40 -10.04
N ASN A 105 -14.36 11.64 -9.85
CA ASN A 105 -13.49 12.83 -9.74
C ASN A 105 -13.37 13.37 -8.30
N PHE A 106 -13.78 12.59 -7.32
CA PHE A 106 -13.86 13.03 -5.91
C PHE A 106 -12.51 13.45 -5.33
N TYR A 107 -11.40 12.95 -5.84
CA TYR A 107 -10.05 13.23 -5.36
C TYR A 107 -9.52 14.61 -5.82
N GLN A 108 -10.19 15.29 -6.75
CA GLN A 108 -9.77 16.61 -7.22
C GLN A 108 -9.85 17.65 -6.12
N THR A 109 -8.89 18.57 -6.08
CA THR A 109 -8.82 19.59 -5.01
C THR A 109 -9.97 20.58 -5.04
N ASN A 110 -10.57 20.80 -6.20
CA ASN A 110 -11.74 21.68 -6.40
C ASN A 110 -13.08 20.95 -6.32
N PHE A 111 -13.09 19.65 -5.96
CA PHE A 111 -14.33 18.91 -5.81
C PHE A 111 -15.13 19.43 -4.62
N ASN A 112 -16.44 19.64 -4.82
CA ASN A 112 -17.36 20.07 -3.77
C ASN A 112 -17.93 18.84 -3.03
N ASP A 113 -17.51 18.69 -1.78
CA ASP A 113 -17.94 17.60 -0.88
C ASP A 113 -18.87 18.06 0.24
N LYS A 114 -19.51 19.24 0.09
CA LYS A 114 -20.41 19.81 1.13
C LYS A 114 -21.58 18.91 1.47
N ASP A 115 -22.09 18.17 0.49
CA ASP A 115 -23.22 17.25 0.66
C ASP A 115 -22.79 15.85 1.15
N TRP A 116 -21.49 15.64 1.40
CA TRP A 116 -20.99 14.42 1.97
C TRP A 116 -21.17 14.41 3.48
N THR A 117 -21.47 13.23 4.04
CA THR A 117 -21.65 13.08 5.48
C THR A 117 -20.33 13.17 6.22
N ASP A 118 -20.40 13.55 7.49
CA ASP A 118 -19.27 13.47 8.39
C ASP A 118 -19.19 12.04 8.96
N PHE A 119 -17.98 11.45 8.92
CA PHE A 119 -17.76 10.07 9.32
C PHE A 119 -16.48 9.97 10.19
N PRO A 120 -16.54 9.23 11.31
CA PRO A 120 -15.36 9.06 12.15
C PRO A 120 -14.34 8.12 11.50
N VAL A 121 -13.05 8.42 11.66
CA VAL A 121 -11.93 7.55 11.32
C VAL A 121 -11.02 7.48 12.54
N PRO A 122 -10.67 6.29 13.05
CA PRO A 122 -11.01 4.97 12.50
C PRO A 122 -12.44 4.54 12.80
N ALA A 123 -13.07 3.85 11.83
CA ALA A 123 -14.36 3.19 12.04
C ALA A 123 -14.68 2.19 10.91
N ASN A 124 -15.51 1.19 11.22
CA ASN A 124 -16.16 0.34 10.22
C ASN A 124 -17.48 0.95 9.75
N TRP A 125 -17.84 0.70 8.50
CA TRP A 125 -19.05 1.27 7.89
C TRP A 125 -20.33 0.75 8.55
N GLU A 126 -20.40 -0.56 8.72
CA GLU A 126 -21.61 -1.28 9.09
C GLU A 126 -22.09 -0.92 10.51
N VAL A 127 -21.16 -0.67 11.43
CA VAL A 127 -21.50 -0.23 12.79
C VAL A 127 -21.89 1.25 12.85
N ASN A 128 -21.71 1.97 11.74
CA ASN A 128 -22.12 3.37 11.58
C ASN A 128 -23.32 3.52 10.62
N GLY A 129 -24.01 2.42 10.29
CA GLY A 129 -25.25 2.44 9.52
C GLY A 129 -25.09 2.41 8.00
N TYR A 130 -23.92 2.06 7.48
CA TYR A 130 -23.65 1.95 6.04
C TYR A 130 -23.42 0.49 5.66
N GLY A 131 -24.31 -0.05 4.84
CA GLY A 131 -24.27 -1.44 4.43
C GLY A 131 -24.77 -2.42 5.50
N THR A 132 -24.62 -3.70 5.22
CA THR A 132 -25.11 -4.77 6.07
C THR A 132 -23.94 -5.51 6.71
N PRO A 133 -23.92 -5.66 8.06
CA PRO A 133 -22.91 -6.48 8.72
C PRO A 133 -23.13 -7.95 8.33
N ILE A 134 -22.06 -8.61 7.91
CA ILE A 134 -22.09 -10.03 7.51
C ILE A 134 -21.08 -10.78 8.35
N TYR A 135 -21.55 -11.84 8.99
CA TYR A 135 -20.70 -12.82 9.62
C TYR A 135 -20.61 -14.08 8.74
N VAL A 136 -19.40 -14.54 8.51
CA VAL A 136 -19.13 -15.78 7.78
C VAL A 136 -18.03 -16.53 8.51
N SER A 137 -18.34 -17.72 9.03
CA SER A 137 -17.34 -18.56 9.70
C SER A 137 -16.46 -19.31 8.70
N ALA A 138 -17.02 -19.66 7.53
CA ALA A 138 -16.28 -20.27 6.42
C ALA A 138 -16.92 -19.88 5.09
N GLY A 139 -16.11 -19.53 4.11
CA GLY A 139 -16.56 -19.12 2.77
C GLY A 139 -16.72 -17.61 2.62
N TYR A 140 -17.30 -17.18 1.51
CA TYR A 140 -17.26 -15.79 1.06
C TYR A 140 -18.67 -15.23 0.87
N PRO A 141 -18.90 -13.92 1.13
CA PRO A 141 -20.18 -13.25 0.90
C PRO A 141 -20.46 -12.98 -0.58
N PHE A 142 -19.62 -13.45 -1.48
CA PHE A 142 -19.73 -13.34 -2.93
C PHE A 142 -19.52 -14.71 -3.59
N LYS A 143 -19.84 -14.82 -4.89
CA LYS A 143 -19.60 -16.04 -5.65
C LYS A 143 -18.11 -16.30 -5.76
N ILE A 144 -17.67 -17.53 -5.47
CA ILE A 144 -16.28 -17.97 -5.61
C ILE A 144 -15.94 -18.03 -7.11
N ASP A 145 -15.08 -17.11 -7.55
CA ASP A 145 -14.57 -17.00 -8.93
C ASP A 145 -13.25 -16.18 -8.92
N PRO A 146 -12.19 -16.67 -8.23
CA PRO A 146 -10.95 -15.91 -8.08
C PRO A 146 -10.37 -15.47 -9.45
N PRO A 147 -9.86 -14.24 -9.57
CA PRO A 147 -9.69 -13.22 -8.54
C PRO A 147 -10.91 -12.30 -8.34
N ARG A 148 -12.05 -12.60 -8.99
CA ARG A 148 -13.23 -11.72 -9.01
C ARG A 148 -13.99 -11.78 -7.70
N VAL A 149 -14.43 -10.60 -7.22
CA VAL A 149 -15.27 -10.43 -6.01
C VAL A 149 -16.61 -9.76 -6.31
N MET A 150 -16.84 -9.38 -7.59
CA MET A 150 -18.09 -8.76 -8.05
C MET A 150 -19.17 -9.78 -8.45
N GLY A 151 -18.94 -11.07 -8.24
CA GLY A 151 -19.91 -12.12 -8.51
C GLY A 151 -21.19 -11.93 -7.69
N GLU A 152 -22.29 -12.49 -8.20
CA GLU A 152 -23.59 -12.45 -7.53
C GLU A 152 -23.50 -13.14 -6.17
N PRO A 153 -23.88 -12.46 -5.06
CA PRO A 153 -23.88 -13.07 -3.74
C PRO A 153 -24.82 -14.27 -3.68
N LYS A 154 -24.60 -15.17 -2.73
CA LYS A 154 -25.56 -16.24 -2.45
C LYS A 154 -26.90 -15.63 -2.06
N THR A 155 -28.00 -16.27 -2.48
CA THR A 155 -29.37 -15.77 -2.27
C THR A 155 -29.79 -15.68 -0.81
N ASP A 156 -29.10 -16.41 0.07
CA ASP A 156 -29.27 -16.37 1.53
C ASP A 156 -28.52 -15.21 2.21
N TYR A 157 -27.65 -14.51 1.48
CA TYR A 157 -27.04 -13.28 1.98
C TYR A 157 -27.92 -12.06 1.66
N THR A 158 -28.10 -11.21 2.65
CA THR A 158 -28.93 -9.99 2.54
C THR A 158 -28.37 -8.94 1.60
N THR A 159 -27.16 -9.13 1.09
CA THR A 159 -26.39 -8.17 0.30
C THR A 159 -26.53 -8.33 -1.20
N TYR A 160 -27.62 -8.86 -1.68
CA TYR A 160 -27.85 -9.07 -3.12
C TYR A 160 -27.63 -7.79 -3.96
N LYS A 161 -27.89 -6.62 -3.36
CA LYS A 161 -27.70 -5.30 -3.99
C LYS A 161 -26.36 -4.63 -3.66
N GLU A 162 -25.61 -5.17 -2.71
CA GLU A 162 -24.35 -4.58 -2.22
C GLU A 162 -23.16 -5.43 -2.66
N ARG A 163 -22.82 -5.34 -3.95
CA ARG A 163 -21.79 -6.19 -4.57
C ARG A 163 -20.42 -5.56 -4.51
N ASN A 164 -19.73 -5.45 -3.47
CA ASN A 164 -18.48 -4.75 -3.25
C ASN A 164 -18.66 -3.25 -2.99
N PRO A 165 -19.25 -2.88 -1.85
CA PRO A 165 -19.40 -1.49 -1.44
C PRO A 165 -18.09 -0.71 -1.46
N VAL A 166 -18.21 0.59 -1.76
CA VAL A 166 -17.08 1.52 -1.80
C VAL A 166 -17.33 2.69 -0.87
N GLY A 167 -16.34 2.97 -0.02
CA GLY A 167 -16.29 4.19 0.79
C GLY A 167 -15.27 5.18 0.24
N GLN A 168 -15.71 6.38 -0.06
CA GLN A 168 -14.86 7.47 -0.50
C GLN A 168 -14.75 8.50 0.62
N TYR A 169 -13.52 8.88 0.94
CA TYR A 169 -13.19 9.75 2.06
C TYR A 169 -12.39 10.95 1.59
N ARG A 170 -12.63 12.10 2.24
CA ARG A 170 -11.86 13.34 2.01
C ARG A 170 -11.60 14.06 3.31
N ARG A 171 -10.41 14.63 3.44
CA ARG A 171 -10.03 15.48 4.56
C ARG A 171 -8.94 16.46 4.15
N THR A 172 -8.95 17.64 4.76
CA THR A 172 -7.80 18.54 4.75
C THR A 172 -6.99 18.40 6.05
N PHE A 173 -5.70 18.66 5.96
CA PHE A 173 -4.80 18.69 7.10
C PHE A 173 -3.70 19.73 6.86
N VAL A 174 -3.14 20.26 7.95
CA VAL A 174 -2.04 21.21 7.88
C VAL A 174 -0.73 20.47 8.13
N LEU A 175 0.21 20.62 7.20
CA LEU A 175 1.55 20.04 7.36
C LEU A 175 2.33 20.91 8.36
N PRO A 176 2.98 20.30 9.38
CA PRO A 176 3.86 21.04 10.29
C PRO A 176 4.96 21.78 9.52
N ALA A 177 5.28 23.00 9.95
CA ALA A 177 6.28 23.82 9.29
C ALA A 177 7.64 23.12 9.22
N GLY A 178 8.27 23.19 8.03
CA GLY A 178 9.59 22.62 7.78
C GLY A 178 9.61 21.16 7.31
N TRP A 179 8.48 20.43 7.39
CA TRP A 179 8.42 19.05 6.93
C TRP A 179 8.57 18.93 5.40
N GLU A 180 8.12 19.94 4.66
CA GLU A 180 8.26 19.99 3.20
C GLU A 180 9.69 20.25 2.74
N ALA A 181 10.49 20.88 3.58
CA ALA A 181 11.86 21.30 3.23
C ALA A 181 12.91 20.21 3.52
N ASN A 182 12.71 19.44 4.58
CA ASN A 182 13.70 18.49 5.09
C ASN A 182 13.08 17.13 5.35
N GLY A 183 13.89 16.07 5.28
CA GLY A 183 13.49 14.70 5.63
C GLY A 183 12.49 14.08 4.67
N GLN A 184 11.87 13.02 5.12
CA GLN A 184 10.88 12.25 4.39
C GLN A 184 9.59 12.14 5.20
N THR A 185 8.45 12.22 4.53
CA THR A 185 7.14 12.07 5.17
C THR A 185 6.44 10.85 4.61
N PHE A 186 6.04 9.95 5.50
CA PHE A 186 5.32 8.72 5.19
C PHE A 186 3.88 8.82 5.69
N LEU A 187 2.95 8.42 4.85
CA LEU A 187 1.56 8.21 5.21
C LEU A 187 1.38 6.74 5.56
N ARG A 188 0.99 6.46 6.80
CA ARG A 188 0.83 5.11 7.34
C ARG A 188 -0.60 4.87 7.75
N PHE A 189 -1.16 3.79 7.23
CA PHE A 189 -2.44 3.22 7.61
C PHE A 189 -2.19 1.98 8.44
N GLU A 190 -2.74 1.91 9.64
CA GLU A 190 -2.56 0.73 10.51
C GLU A 190 -3.49 -0.42 10.15
N GLY A 191 -4.57 -0.16 9.41
CA GLY A 191 -5.48 -1.18 8.89
C GLY A 191 -6.65 -0.61 8.11
N VAL A 192 -6.88 -1.12 6.89
CA VAL A 192 -7.97 -0.73 5.99
C VAL A 192 -8.55 -1.99 5.35
N MET A 193 -9.84 -2.23 5.48
CA MET A 193 -10.56 -3.38 4.90
C MET A 193 -11.24 -3.00 3.58
N SER A 194 -10.96 -3.71 2.47
CA SER A 194 -9.90 -4.72 2.25
C SER A 194 -8.81 -4.15 1.34
N ALA A 195 -9.15 -3.25 0.41
CA ALA A 195 -8.25 -2.61 -0.53
C ALA A 195 -8.56 -1.13 -0.66
N PHE A 196 -7.56 -0.32 -0.97
CA PHE A 196 -7.78 1.11 -1.11
C PHE A 196 -6.78 1.81 -2.02
N TYR A 197 -7.27 2.91 -2.61
CA TYR A 197 -6.42 3.90 -3.28
C TYR A 197 -6.28 5.14 -2.41
N VAL A 198 -5.16 5.84 -2.59
CA VAL A 198 -4.86 7.09 -1.90
C VAL A 198 -4.40 8.18 -2.87
N TRP A 199 -4.90 9.40 -2.64
CA TRP A 199 -4.50 10.63 -3.35
C TRP A 199 -4.10 11.69 -2.34
N ILE A 200 -3.08 12.47 -2.69
CA ILE A 200 -2.69 13.70 -1.98
C ILE A 200 -2.71 14.85 -2.99
N ASN A 201 -3.42 15.93 -2.64
CA ASN A 201 -3.53 17.14 -3.46
C ASN A 201 -3.96 16.82 -4.92
N GLY A 202 -4.90 15.89 -5.09
CA GLY A 202 -5.43 15.47 -6.38
C GLY A 202 -4.54 14.51 -7.17
N LYS A 203 -3.35 14.16 -6.67
CA LYS A 203 -2.42 13.24 -7.33
C LYS A 203 -2.51 11.86 -6.70
N ARG A 204 -2.66 10.81 -7.54
CA ARG A 204 -2.65 9.42 -7.07
C ARG A 204 -1.29 9.09 -6.47
N VAL A 205 -1.28 8.64 -5.23
CA VAL A 205 -0.09 8.19 -4.50
C VAL A 205 0.12 6.70 -4.74
N GLY A 206 -0.92 5.88 -4.48
CA GLY A 206 -0.76 4.45 -4.59
C GLY A 206 -2.03 3.64 -4.32
N TYR A 207 -1.84 2.35 -4.14
CA TYR A 207 -2.84 1.32 -3.87
C TYR A 207 -2.28 0.28 -2.91
N SER A 208 -3.11 -0.29 -2.06
CA SER A 208 -2.74 -1.40 -1.18
C SER A 208 -3.92 -2.33 -0.91
N GLN A 209 -3.60 -3.59 -0.67
CA GLN A 209 -4.45 -4.63 -0.10
C GLN A 209 -3.83 -5.13 1.21
N GLY A 210 -4.58 -5.96 1.95
CA GLY A 210 -4.16 -6.53 3.23
C GLY A 210 -4.84 -5.80 4.39
N SER A 211 -5.97 -6.37 4.85
CA SER A 211 -6.87 -5.70 5.79
C SER A 211 -6.25 -5.44 7.16
N MET A 212 -5.40 -6.36 7.63
CA MET A 212 -4.86 -6.35 8.99
C MET A 212 -3.42 -5.85 9.08
N GLU A 213 -2.77 -5.69 7.92
CA GLU A 213 -1.38 -5.28 7.83
C GLU A 213 -1.26 -3.76 7.63
N PRO A 214 -0.28 -3.12 8.25
CA PRO A 214 -0.02 -1.70 7.99
C PRO A 214 0.43 -1.46 6.55
N SER A 215 -0.06 -0.37 5.97
CA SER A 215 0.34 0.10 4.63
C SER A 215 0.98 1.47 4.75
N GLU A 216 2.17 1.64 4.16
CA GLU A 216 2.96 2.87 4.26
C GLU A 216 3.34 3.37 2.87
N PHE A 217 3.24 4.68 2.65
CA PHE A 217 3.57 5.34 1.39
C PHE A 217 4.46 6.54 1.63
N ASN A 218 5.56 6.68 0.91
CA ASN A 218 6.34 7.91 0.91
C ASN A 218 5.57 8.99 0.15
N VAL A 219 5.06 9.98 0.88
CA VAL A 219 4.25 11.06 0.32
C VAL A 219 4.99 12.39 0.18
N THR A 220 6.28 12.45 0.50
CA THR A 220 7.10 13.66 0.51
C THR A 220 6.91 14.53 -0.74
N LYS A 221 6.98 13.94 -1.93
CA LYS A 221 6.86 14.65 -3.21
C LYS A 221 5.45 15.17 -3.55
N TYR A 222 4.44 14.73 -2.80
CA TYR A 222 3.04 15.12 -3.02
C TYR A 222 2.57 16.22 -2.08
N LEU A 223 3.33 16.46 -0.99
CA LEU A 223 3.00 17.45 0.02
C LEU A 223 3.44 18.86 -0.40
N LYS A 224 2.75 19.85 0.14
CA LYS A 224 3.07 21.27 0.03
C LYS A 224 3.04 21.90 1.42
N SER A 225 3.67 23.05 1.58
CA SER A 225 3.58 23.85 2.82
C SER A 225 2.13 24.23 3.12
N GLY A 226 1.77 24.22 4.38
CA GLY A 226 0.43 24.56 4.87
C GLY A 226 -0.60 23.46 4.61
N GLU A 227 -1.77 23.86 4.10
CA GLU A 227 -2.91 22.97 3.93
C GLU A 227 -2.73 21.99 2.78
N ASN A 228 -2.98 20.72 3.04
CA ASN A 228 -2.97 19.61 2.11
C ASN A 228 -4.31 18.88 2.16
N GLN A 229 -4.66 18.22 1.07
CA GLN A 229 -5.86 17.40 0.97
C GLN A 229 -5.47 15.93 0.77
N ILE A 230 -6.09 15.03 1.55
CA ILE A 230 -6.06 13.59 1.35
C ILE A 230 -7.43 13.10 0.89
N SER A 231 -7.43 12.16 -0.06
CA SER A 231 -8.63 11.44 -0.51
C SER A 231 -8.34 9.96 -0.56
N LEU A 232 -9.31 9.14 -0.13
CA LEU A 232 -9.21 7.68 -0.11
C LEU A 232 -10.43 7.07 -0.77
N GLU A 233 -10.22 5.97 -1.48
CA GLU A 233 -11.28 5.12 -2.03
C GLU A 233 -11.04 3.70 -1.57
N VAL A 234 -11.93 3.22 -0.70
CA VAL A 234 -11.83 1.93 0.00
C VAL A 234 -12.86 0.97 -0.56
N TYR A 235 -12.46 -0.25 -0.84
CA TYR A 235 -13.29 -1.34 -1.34
C TYR A 235 -13.46 -2.39 -0.26
N ARG A 236 -14.71 -2.82 -0.03
CA ARG A 236 -15.01 -3.82 1.00
C ARG A 236 -14.37 -5.17 0.69
N TYR A 237 -14.30 -5.54 -0.60
CA TYR A 237 -13.73 -6.79 -1.05
C TYR A 237 -12.68 -6.55 -2.13
N SER A 238 -11.68 -7.41 -2.14
CA SER A 238 -10.67 -7.51 -3.18
C SER A 238 -10.31 -8.99 -3.41
N ASP A 239 -9.50 -9.28 -4.41
CA ASP A 239 -8.94 -10.61 -4.58
C ASP A 239 -8.17 -11.09 -3.35
N GLY A 240 -7.58 -10.17 -2.55
CA GLY A 240 -7.01 -10.45 -1.24
C GLY A 240 -8.01 -11.05 -0.24
N SER A 241 -9.31 -10.76 -0.38
CA SER A 241 -10.37 -11.32 0.47
C SER A 241 -10.45 -12.86 0.41
N TYR A 242 -9.96 -13.48 -0.66
CA TYR A 242 -9.85 -14.94 -0.75
C TYR A 242 -8.81 -15.52 0.21
N LEU A 243 -7.84 -14.73 0.64
CA LEU A 243 -6.80 -15.12 1.61
C LEU A 243 -7.13 -14.67 3.04
N GLU A 244 -8.20 -13.91 3.21
CA GLU A 244 -8.65 -13.34 4.49
C GLU A 244 -9.94 -14.02 4.97
N ASP A 245 -10.05 -15.34 4.79
CA ASP A 245 -11.24 -16.13 5.17
C ASP A 245 -11.15 -16.65 6.61
N GLN A 246 -10.88 -15.76 7.57
CA GLN A 246 -10.95 -16.07 8.98
C GLN A 246 -12.41 -16.06 9.48
N ASP A 247 -12.65 -16.72 10.59
CA ASP A 247 -13.93 -16.77 11.28
C ASP A 247 -14.23 -15.42 11.98
N PHE A 248 -14.74 -14.43 11.21
CA PHE A 248 -15.04 -13.10 11.73
C PHE A 248 -16.03 -12.31 10.85
N TRP A 249 -16.43 -11.15 11.34
CA TRP A 249 -17.28 -10.22 10.63
C TRP A 249 -16.60 -9.63 9.39
N ARG A 250 -17.30 -9.61 8.27
CA ARG A 250 -16.84 -8.98 7.02
C ARG A 250 -17.25 -7.52 7.00
N PHE A 251 -16.46 -6.69 7.64
CA PHE A 251 -16.66 -5.25 7.65
C PHE A 251 -15.89 -4.55 6.52
N GLY A 252 -16.26 -3.30 6.24
CA GLY A 252 -15.51 -2.38 5.38
C GLY A 252 -15.06 -1.15 6.16
N GLY A 253 -14.09 -0.42 5.62
CA GLY A 253 -13.67 0.86 6.16
C GLY A 253 -12.24 0.92 6.67
N ILE A 254 -11.93 2.05 7.28
CA ILE A 254 -10.62 2.35 7.87
C ILE A 254 -10.73 2.04 9.37
N HIS A 255 -10.40 0.83 9.76
CA HIS A 255 -10.69 0.34 11.11
C HIS A 255 -9.57 0.58 12.13
N ARG A 256 -8.42 1.09 11.69
CA ARG A 256 -7.30 1.52 12.54
C ARG A 256 -6.81 2.90 12.14
N SER A 257 -5.99 3.49 12.99
CA SER A 257 -5.49 4.86 12.85
C SER A 257 -4.70 5.12 11.57
N ILE A 258 -4.69 6.40 11.17
CA ILE A 258 -3.89 6.94 10.06
C ILE A 258 -2.90 7.95 10.65
N HIS A 259 -1.63 7.83 10.27
CA HIS A 259 -0.57 8.72 10.72
C HIS A 259 0.24 9.27 9.54
N LEU A 260 0.66 10.54 9.66
CA LEU A 260 1.82 11.03 8.94
C LEU A 260 3.03 10.90 9.87
N ILE A 261 4.10 10.28 9.37
CA ILE A 261 5.36 10.08 10.10
C ILE A 261 6.46 10.80 9.32
N HIS A 262 7.14 11.73 10.00
CA HIS A 262 8.27 12.45 9.42
C HIS A 262 9.58 11.93 9.99
N THR A 263 10.54 11.66 9.10
CA THR A 263 11.84 11.13 9.45
C THR A 263 12.96 11.93 8.78
N PRO A 264 14.17 11.97 9.37
CA PRO A 264 15.34 12.47 8.65
C PRO A 264 15.59 11.72 7.34
N ASP A 265 16.33 12.33 6.40
CA ASP A 265 16.72 11.69 5.14
C ASP A 265 17.59 10.44 5.33
N ILE A 266 18.27 10.33 6.46
CA ILE A 266 18.93 9.10 6.89
C ILE A 266 18.30 8.65 8.19
N HIS A 267 17.70 7.46 8.18
CA HIS A 267 17.05 6.89 9.36
C HIS A 267 17.09 5.36 9.34
N VAL A 268 16.91 4.75 10.51
CA VAL A 268 16.69 3.31 10.61
C VAL A 268 15.29 3.02 10.05
N ARG A 269 15.23 2.28 8.95
CA ARG A 269 13.97 1.89 8.32
C ARG A 269 13.37 0.65 8.97
N ASP A 270 14.25 -0.30 9.31
CA ASP A 270 13.87 -1.59 9.87
C ASP A 270 15.02 -2.16 10.69
N TYR A 271 14.75 -3.14 11.53
CA TYR A 271 15.79 -3.88 12.23
C TYR A 271 15.31 -5.27 12.63
N ALA A 272 16.25 -6.22 12.67
CA ALA A 272 16.03 -7.54 13.26
C ALA A 272 16.87 -7.69 14.52
N VAL A 273 16.27 -8.28 15.56
CA VAL A 273 16.95 -8.59 16.83
C VAL A 273 16.96 -10.10 17.03
N ARG A 274 18.12 -10.64 17.33
CA ARG A 274 18.29 -12.05 17.67
C ARG A 274 19.09 -12.18 18.95
N THR A 275 18.70 -13.11 19.79
CA THR A 275 19.46 -13.52 20.97
C THR A 275 19.92 -14.95 20.74
N LEU A 276 21.22 -15.17 20.69
CA LEU A 276 21.85 -16.46 20.38
C LEU A 276 22.69 -16.90 21.58
N PRO A 277 22.69 -18.21 21.96
CA PRO A 277 23.64 -18.71 22.94
C PRO A 277 25.08 -18.43 22.51
N ALA A 278 25.94 -18.03 23.42
CA ALA A 278 27.35 -17.73 23.11
C ALA A 278 28.12 -18.99 22.63
N SER A 279 27.72 -20.16 23.12
CA SER A 279 28.22 -21.45 22.67
C SER A 279 27.10 -22.51 22.67
N ALA A 280 27.30 -23.60 21.92
CA ALA A 280 26.33 -24.69 21.90
C ALA A 280 26.18 -25.33 23.30
N GLY A 281 24.95 -25.34 23.82
CA GLY A 281 24.63 -25.86 25.15
C GLY A 281 24.89 -24.89 26.31
N ASP A 282 25.35 -23.68 26.04
CA ASP A 282 25.44 -22.59 26.99
C ASP A 282 24.11 -21.84 27.02
N TYR A 283 23.53 -21.74 28.21
CA TYR A 283 22.28 -21.02 28.45
C TYR A 283 22.42 -19.89 29.48
N GLU A 284 23.66 -19.56 29.84
CA GLU A 284 24.00 -18.48 30.77
C GLU A 284 24.46 -17.23 30.04
N ASP A 285 25.27 -17.40 28.98
CA ASP A 285 25.76 -16.31 28.17
C ASP A 285 25.11 -16.25 26.78
N PHE A 286 24.70 -15.05 26.37
CA PHE A 286 24.04 -14.81 25.12
C PHE A 286 24.65 -13.65 24.34
N ILE A 287 24.63 -13.78 23.01
CA ILE A 287 24.99 -12.72 22.06
C ILE A 287 23.71 -12.02 21.61
N LEU A 288 23.60 -10.72 21.85
CA LEU A 288 22.57 -9.88 21.25
C LEU A 288 23.04 -9.40 19.88
N GLN A 289 22.39 -9.91 18.83
CA GLN A 289 22.62 -9.48 17.47
C GLN A 289 21.51 -8.52 17.03
N ILE A 290 21.89 -7.35 16.50
CA ILE A 290 20.96 -6.36 15.95
C ILE A 290 21.38 -6.09 14.51
N ASP A 291 20.50 -6.37 13.54
CA ASP A 291 20.72 -6.15 12.10
C ASP A 291 19.85 -4.96 11.62
N PRO A 292 20.35 -3.72 11.64
CA PRO A 292 19.59 -2.55 11.23
C PRO A 292 19.61 -2.38 9.72
N GLN A 293 18.49 -1.94 9.16
CA GLN A 293 18.36 -1.48 7.76
C GLN A 293 18.16 0.03 7.74
N PHE A 294 18.94 0.70 6.90
CA PHE A 294 18.89 2.17 6.77
C PHE A 294 18.22 2.56 5.46
N SER A 295 17.40 3.62 5.51
CA SER A 295 17.01 4.38 4.34
C SER A 295 17.88 5.61 4.22
N VAL A 296 18.31 5.92 2.98
CA VAL A 296 19.14 7.08 2.65
C VAL A 296 18.54 7.78 1.44
N TYR A 297 18.14 9.03 1.61
CA TYR A 297 17.48 9.84 0.58
C TYR A 297 18.33 11.04 0.16
N ARG A 298 17.89 11.74 -0.90
CA ARG A 298 18.47 12.99 -1.43
C ARG A 298 19.97 12.93 -1.76
N GLY A 299 20.44 11.75 -2.21
CA GLY A 299 21.86 11.58 -2.59
C GLY A 299 22.86 11.71 -1.43
N MET A 300 22.37 11.67 -0.19
CA MET A 300 23.23 11.68 1.00
C MET A 300 24.07 10.40 1.04
N THR A 301 25.27 10.50 1.58
CA THR A 301 26.11 9.34 1.85
C THR A 301 26.07 9.05 3.34
N GLY A 302 26.08 7.79 3.76
CA GLY A 302 26.14 7.41 5.16
C GLY A 302 27.44 7.79 5.90
N LYS A 303 28.35 8.54 5.26
CA LYS A 303 29.59 8.99 5.87
C LYS A 303 29.30 9.98 7.02
N GLY A 304 29.91 9.74 8.18
CA GLY A 304 29.77 10.62 9.34
C GLY A 304 28.58 10.29 10.25
N TYR A 305 27.77 9.27 9.91
CA TYR A 305 26.70 8.78 10.79
C TYR A 305 27.18 7.62 11.63
N VAL A 306 26.75 7.58 12.87
CA VAL A 306 27.07 6.53 13.84
C VAL A 306 25.76 5.93 14.35
N LEU A 307 25.64 4.60 14.31
CA LEU A 307 24.57 3.89 14.99
C LEU A 307 24.99 3.64 16.44
N GLN A 308 24.18 4.10 17.39
CA GLN A 308 24.37 3.84 18.79
C GLN A 308 23.23 2.99 19.34
N GLY A 309 23.53 1.81 19.87
CA GLY A 309 22.62 0.96 20.61
C GLY A 309 22.85 1.10 22.12
N VAL A 310 21.78 1.14 22.90
CA VAL A 310 21.83 1.12 24.39
C VAL A 310 20.97 -0.03 24.87
N LEU A 311 21.59 -0.99 25.54
CA LEU A 311 20.89 -2.03 26.28
C LEU A 311 20.61 -1.50 27.71
N LYS A 312 19.33 -1.55 28.12
CA LYS A 312 18.90 -1.13 29.46
C LYS A 312 18.34 -2.31 30.23
#